data_9fad9f587aa29e7df55788cdf207751f
#
_entry.id   9fad9f587aa29e7df55788cdf207751f
#
_cell.length_a   1.000
_cell.length_b   1.000
_cell.length_c   1.000
_cell.angle_alpha   90.00
_cell.angle_beta   90.00
_cell.angle_gamma   90.00
#
_symmetry.space_group_name_H-M   'P 1'
#
loop_
_entity.id
_entity.type
_entity.pdbx_description
1 polymer ?
#
loop_
_entity_poly.entity_id
_entity_poly.type
_entity_poly.pdbx_seq_one_letter_code
_entity_poly.pdbx_strand_id
1 'polypeptide(L)'
;MALAREIYEHYWEKGWAVVENVYSIEETEHIAALATRLCEELMQEDDYIVDSSDDGARAPRKLDLPFERHPDLRNFALDRRLSSLVGEFINDQPLLLADQIFMKPPHFGSKKPYHQDNGYFHCHPGDKVLTAWIALDDVDEENGCLRYIEESNKGPILPHLPQPGEPYNFVPPADLIDLSKEALAEVRQGGVVFHHSHSLHTSHHNESDR
;
A
#
# COMPACT_ATOMS: atom_id res chain seq x y z
N MET A 1 -13.60 5.33 -16.21
CA MET A 1 -12.54 6.33 -16.46
C MET A 1 -11.51 5.61 -17.31
N ALA A 2 -11.05 6.20 -18.40
CA ALA A 2 -9.96 5.61 -19.20
C ALA A 2 -8.62 6.11 -18.65
N LEU A 3 -7.65 5.23 -18.55
CA LEU A 3 -6.30 5.54 -18.06
C LEU A 3 -5.60 6.47 -19.07
N ALA A 4 -5.03 7.59 -18.59
CA ALA A 4 -4.25 8.46 -19.43
C ALA A 4 -2.96 7.75 -19.87
N ARG A 5 -2.59 7.94 -21.14
CA ARG A 5 -1.41 7.29 -21.75
C ARG A 5 -0.12 7.59 -20.95
N GLU A 6 0.03 8.83 -20.50
CA GLU A 6 1.19 9.28 -19.74
C GLU A 6 1.32 8.55 -18.40
N ILE A 7 0.20 8.26 -17.71
CA ILE A 7 0.16 7.50 -16.47
C ILE A 7 0.53 6.03 -16.72
N TYR A 8 0.01 5.45 -17.81
CA TYR A 8 0.35 4.09 -18.21
C TYR A 8 1.84 3.95 -18.55
N GLU A 9 2.40 4.89 -19.33
CA GLU A 9 3.82 4.91 -19.70
C GLU A 9 4.70 5.09 -18.45
N HIS A 10 4.32 6.00 -17.54
CA HIS A 10 5.04 6.22 -16.28
C HIS A 10 5.07 4.95 -15.40
N TYR A 11 3.94 4.27 -15.26
CA TYR A 11 3.87 3.01 -14.50
C TYR A 11 4.87 1.96 -15.02
N TRP A 12 4.92 1.74 -16.32
CA TRP A 12 5.81 0.75 -16.91
C TRP A 12 7.27 1.20 -16.91
N GLU A 13 7.52 2.50 -17.02
CA GLU A 13 8.87 3.05 -16.98
C GLU A 13 9.43 3.10 -15.56
N LYS A 14 8.67 3.59 -14.60
CA LYS A 14 9.12 3.88 -13.22
C LYS A 14 8.74 2.80 -12.22
N GLY A 15 7.77 1.96 -12.54
CA GLY A 15 7.27 0.89 -11.68
C GLY A 15 6.10 1.28 -10.81
N TRP A 16 5.63 2.53 -10.88
CA TRP A 16 4.48 3.04 -10.13
C TRP A 16 3.84 4.22 -10.85
N ALA A 17 2.58 4.53 -10.52
CA ALA A 17 1.90 5.72 -11.01
C ALA A 17 0.74 6.11 -10.09
N VAL A 18 0.38 7.40 -10.09
CA VAL A 18 -0.76 7.95 -9.34
C VAL A 18 -1.91 8.24 -10.29
N VAL A 19 -3.12 7.84 -9.90
CA VAL A 19 -4.38 8.26 -10.52
C VAL A 19 -5.19 9.00 -9.46
N GLU A 20 -5.33 10.29 -9.63
CA GLU A 20 -6.07 11.14 -8.70
C GLU A 20 -7.60 11.04 -8.90
N ASN A 21 -8.37 11.34 -7.83
CA ASN A 21 -9.83 11.47 -7.87
C ASN A 21 -10.56 10.21 -8.36
N VAL A 22 -10.10 9.02 -7.97
CA VAL A 22 -10.78 7.75 -8.25
C VAL A 22 -12.01 7.59 -7.36
N TYR A 23 -11.89 7.99 -6.10
CA TYR A 23 -12.94 7.96 -5.08
C TYR A 23 -13.24 9.37 -4.57
N SER A 24 -14.46 9.58 -4.09
CA SER A 24 -14.82 10.81 -3.39
C SER A 24 -14.29 10.80 -1.94
N ILE A 25 -14.15 11.98 -1.35
CA ILE A 25 -13.79 12.12 0.07
C ILE A 25 -14.79 11.37 0.96
N GLU A 26 -16.10 11.49 0.68
CA GLU A 26 -17.15 10.83 1.44
C GLU A 26 -17.02 9.29 1.41
N GLU A 27 -16.68 8.71 0.25
CA GLU A 27 -16.45 7.27 0.11
C GLU A 27 -15.25 6.82 0.96
N THR A 28 -14.14 7.53 0.89
CA THR A 28 -12.91 7.19 1.64
C THR A 28 -13.06 7.40 3.13
N GLU A 29 -13.71 8.48 3.59
CA GLU A 29 -14.04 8.72 5.01
C GLU A 29 -14.92 7.60 5.58
N HIS A 30 -15.93 7.16 4.83
CA HIS A 30 -16.77 6.03 5.25
C HIS A 30 -15.95 4.75 5.45
N ILE A 31 -15.06 4.43 4.50
CA ILE A 31 -14.21 3.23 4.57
C ILE A 31 -13.18 3.35 5.70
N ALA A 32 -12.55 4.51 5.88
CA ALA A 32 -11.60 4.76 6.96
C ALA A 32 -12.26 4.58 8.34
N ALA A 33 -13.41 5.21 8.56
CA ALA A 33 -14.16 5.09 9.81
C ALA A 33 -14.62 3.65 10.11
N LEU A 34 -15.06 2.92 9.08
CA LEU A 34 -15.45 1.52 9.21
C LEU A 34 -14.24 0.64 9.56
N ALA A 35 -13.11 0.81 8.87
CA ALA A 35 -11.91 0.04 9.11
C ALA A 35 -11.33 0.29 10.51
N THR A 36 -11.28 1.55 10.95
CA THR A 36 -10.82 1.93 12.29
C THR A 36 -11.66 1.24 13.36
N ARG A 37 -12.99 1.33 13.27
CA ARG A 37 -13.90 0.69 14.23
C ARG A 37 -13.71 -0.83 14.29
N LEU A 38 -13.61 -1.51 13.14
CA LEU A 38 -13.38 -2.95 13.11
C LEU A 38 -12.01 -3.33 13.70
N CYS A 39 -10.99 -2.51 13.47
CA CYS A 39 -9.67 -2.75 14.04
C CYS A 39 -9.68 -2.53 15.56
N GLU A 40 -10.36 -1.49 16.07
CA GLU A 40 -10.53 -1.23 17.50
C GLU A 40 -11.25 -2.39 18.24
N GLU A 41 -12.24 -3.02 17.60
CA GLU A 41 -12.91 -4.20 18.13
C GLU A 41 -11.95 -5.41 18.26
N LEU A 42 -11.04 -5.57 17.30
CA LEU A 42 -10.11 -6.70 17.22
C LEU A 42 -8.84 -6.50 18.05
N MET A 43 -8.41 -5.26 18.30
CA MET A 43 -7.12 -4.96 18.95
C MET A 43 -7.01 -5.46 20.40
N GLN A 44 -8.09 -5.91 21.01
CA GLN A 44 -8.07 -6.55 22.31
C GLN A 44 -7.61 -8.01 22.26
N GLU A 45 -7.69 -8.63 21.08
CA GLU A 45 -7.42 -10.06 20.88
C GLU A 45 -6.12 -10.31 20.13
N ASP A 46 -5.61 -9.31 19.37
CA ASP A 46 -4.45 -9.46 18.50
C ASP A 46 -3.52 -8.23 18.54
N ASP A 47 -2.35 -8.38 19.14
CA ASP A 47 -1.33 -7.32 19.19
C ASP A 47 -0.67 -7.04 17.82
N TYR A 48 -0.78 -7.94 16.85
CA TYR A 48 -0.21 -7.74 15.50
C TYR A 48 -0.85 -6.59 14.73
N ILE A 49 -2.11 -6.29 15.04
CA ILE A 49 -2.87 -5.22 14.38
C ILE A 49 -2.74 -3.86 15.06
N VAL A 50 -1.84 -3.73 16.03
CA VAL A 50 -1.70 -2.55 16.89
C VAL A 50 -0.31 -1.95 16.77
N ASP A 51 -0.23 -0.63 16.65
CA ASP A 51 0.97 0.14 16.97
C ASP A 51 0.89 0.62 18.42
N SER A 52 2.05 0.68 19.09
CA SER A 52 2.16 1.15 20.46
C SER A 52 3.26 2.19 20.57
N SER A 53 2.98 3.30 21.25
CA SER A 53 3.97 4.33 21.58
C SER A 53 4.80 3.95 22.81
N ASP A 54 5.91 4.64 23.02
CA ASP A 54 6.81 4.41 24.16
C ASP A 54 6.14 4.68 25.53
N ASP A 55 5.14 5.56 25.59
CA ASP A 55 4.35 5.88 26.78
C ASP A 55 3.15 4.93 26.97
N GLY A 56 3.00 3.94 26.10
CA GLY A 56 1.99 2.89 26.21
C GLY A 56 0.63 3.20 25.56
N ALA A 57 0.51 4.28 24.76
CA ALA A 57 -0.69 4.47 23.95
C ALA A 57 -0.75 3.37 22.87
N ARG A 58 -1.97 2.91 22.57
CA ARG A 58 -2.22 1.86 21.56
C ARG A 58 -3.21 2.38 20.53
N ALA A 59 -2.95 2.12 19.26
CA ALA A 59 -3.83 2.49 18.16
C ALA A 59 -3.86 1.41 17.07
N PRO A 60 -4.95 1.36 16.30
CA PRO A 60 -5.03 0.48 15.13
C PRO A 60 -3.88 0.72 14.16
N ARG A 61 -3.27 -0.36 13.69
CA ARG A 61 -2.19 -0.35 12.70
C ARG A 61 -2.59 -0.98 11.37
N LYS A 62 -3.34 -2.07 11.44
CA LYS A 62 -3.60 -2.89 10.26
C LYS A 62 -4.91 -3.66 10.39
N LEU A 63 -5.66 -3.74 9.29
CA LEU A 63 -6.79 -4.64 9.14
C LEU A 63 -6.49 -5.58 7.97
N ASP A 64 -6.37 -6.86 8.25
CA ASP A 64 -6.17 -7.90 7.24
C ASP A 64 -7.49 -8.42 6.70
N LEU A 65 -7.52 -8.65 5.40
CA LEU A 65 -8.67 -9.17 4.65
C LEU A 65 -9.98 -8.41 4.92
N PRO A 66 -9.97 -7.06 4.84
CA PRO A 66 -11.19 -6.25 5.01
C PRO A 66 -12.33 -6.70 4.09
N PHE A 67 -12.02 -7.19 2.90
CA PHE A 67 -12.96 -7.81 1.97
C PHE A 67 -13.86 -8.88 2.60
N GLU A 68 -13.35 -9.68 3.54
CA GLU A 68 -14.09 -10.75 4.21
C GLU A 68 -14.89 -10.25 5.40
N ARG A 69 -14.54 -9.07 5.95
CA ARG A 69 -15.04 -8.59 7.24
C ARG A 69 -16.33 -7.78 7.14
N HIS A 70 -16.54 -7.06 6.05
CA HIS A 70 -17.74 -6.24 5.89
C HIS A 70 -18.15 -6.07 4.42
N PRO A 71 -19.48 -6.07 4.11
CA PRO A 71 -19.97 -5.90 2.74
C PRO A 71 -19.50 -4.61 2.05
N ASP A 72 -19.41 -3.48 2.78
CA ASP A 72 -18.96 -2.20 2.21
C ASP A 72 -17.47 -2.25 1.85
N LEU A 73 -16.62 -2.89 2.68
CA LEU A 73 -15.20 -3.09 2.37
C LEU A 73 -15.04 -4.01 1.15
N ARG A 74 -15.88 -5.05 1.05
CA ARG A 74 -15.93 -5.90 -0.15
C ARG A 74 -16.31 -5.14 -1.40
N ASN A 75 -17.36 -4.33 -1.32
CA ASN A 75 -17.83 -3.53 -2.45
C ASN A 75 -16.77 -2.51 -2.88
N PHE A 76 -16.07 -1.91 -1.92
CA PHE A 76 -14.99 -0.96 -2.17
C PHE A 76 -13.79 -1.62 -2.87
N ALA A 77 -13.35 -2.78 -2.38
CA ALA A 77 -12.25 -3.55 -3.00
C ALA A 77 -12.57 -4.04 -4.41
N LEU A 78 -13.85 -4.32 -4.70
CA LEU A 78 -14.31 -4.80 -6.01
C LEU A 78 -14.92 -3.69 -6.88
N ASP A 79 -14.70 -2.42 -6.54
CA ASP A 79 -15.25 -1.31 -7.32
C ASP A 79 -14.82 -1.37 -8.78
N ARG A 80 -15.78 -1.11 -9.68
CA ARG A 80 -15.55 -1.16 -11.11
C ARG A 80 -14.57 -0.11 -11.61
N ARG A 81 -14.48 1.04 -10.95
CA ARG A 81 -13.49 2.08 -11.27
C ARG A 81 -12.08 1.53 -11.08
N LEU A 82 -11.85 0.92 -9.91
CA LEU A 82 -10.56 0.31 -9.56
C LEU A 82 -10.22 -0.85 -10.49
N SER A 83 -11.11 -1.82 -10.61
CA SER A 83 -10.88 -3.02 -11.43
C SER A 83 -10.69 -2.70 -12.91
N SER A 84 -11.34 -1.66 -13.42
CA SER A 84 -11.10 -1.20 -14.81
C SER A 84 -9.71 -0.62 -14.98
N LEU A 85 -9.23 0.23 -14.06
CA LEU A 85 -7.88 0.79 -14.10
C LEU A 85 -6.81 -0.31 -13.97
N VAL A 86 -6.99 -1.24 -13.03
CA VAL A 86 -6.10 -2.41 -12.88
C VAL A 86 -6.04 -3.20 -14.19
N GLY A 87 -7.21 -3.48 -14.78
CA GLY A 87 -7.30 -4.20 -16.05
C GLY A 87 -6.55 -3.53 -17.21
N GLU A 88 -6.56 -2.19 -17.27
CA GLU A 88 -5.79 -1.44 -18.26
C GLU A 88 -4.28 -1.60 -18.06
N PHE A 89 -3.78 -1.53 -16.80
CA PHE A 89 -2.36 -1.71 -16.50
C PHE A 89 -1.87 -3.12 -16.85
N ILE A 90 -2.59 -4.17 -16.43
CA ILE A 90 -2.17 -5.55 -16.66
C ILE A 90 -2.58 -6.09 -18.04
N ASN A 91 -3.39 -5.33 -18.80
CA ASN A 91 -3.99 -5.75 -20.06
C ASN A 91 -4.66 -7.13 -19.95
N ASP A 92 -5.52 -7.29 -18.92
CA ASP A 92 -6.22 -8.54 -18.61
C ASP A 92 -7.38 -8.28 -17.66
N GLN A 93 -8.19 -9.31 -17.37
CA GLN A 93 -9.22 -9.24 -16.35
C GLN A 93 -8.58 -9.42 -14.96
N PRO A 94 -8.69 -8.45 -14.04
CA PRO A 94 -8.08 -8.56 -12.74
C PRO A 94 -8.83 -9.53 -11.82
N LEU A 95 -8.09 -10.17 -10.92
CA LEU A 95 -8.58 -10.92 -9.78
C LEU A 95 -8.00 -10.35 -8.51
N LEU A 96 -8.81 -10.23 -7.47
CA LEU A 96 -8.32 -9.82 -6.14
C LEU A 96 -7.55 -10.99 -5.51
N LEU A 97 -6.28 -10.78 -5.23
CA LEU A 97 -5.42 -11.75 -4.55
C LEU A 97 -5.55 -11.64 -3.02
N ALA A 98 -5.42 -10.43 -2.50
CA ALA A 98 -5.54 -10.09 -1.09
C ALA A 98 -5.80 -8.60 -0.95
N ASP A 99 -6.32 -8.19 0.21
CA ASP A 99 -6.47 -6.79 0.57
C ASP A 99 -6.07 -6.54 2.03
N GLN A 100 -5.65 -5.32 2.32
CA GLN A 100 -5.24 -4.86 3.64
C GLN A 100 -5.51 -3.37 3.76
N ILE A 101 -5.84 -2.91 4.96
CA ILE A 101 -5.87 -1.47 5.26
C ILE A 101 -4.80 -1.21 6.31
N PHE A 102 -3.91 -0.28 6.02
CA PHE A 102 -2.89 0.19 6.95
C PHE A 102 -3.32 1.52 7.57
N MET A 103 -3.05 1.66 8.85
CA MET A 103 -3.27 2.87 9.62
C MET A 103 -1.94 3.26 10.25
N LYS A 104 -1.62 4.53 10.19
CA LYS A 104 -0.40 5.07 10.82
C LYS A 104 -0.83 6.13 11.84
N PRO A 105 -0.99 5.77 13.12
CA PRO A 105 -1.35 6.74 14.15
C PRO A 105 -0.30 7.87 14.21
N PRO A 106 -0.74 9.10 14.60
CA PRO A 106 0.15 10.25 14.76
C PRO A 106 1.37 9.91 15.62
N HIS A 107 2.57 10.33 15.19
CA HIS A 107 3.86 10.26 15.88
C HIS A 107 4.44 8.87 16.12
N PHE A 108 3.66 7.79 16.10
CA PHE A 108 4.17 6.43 16.35
C PHE A 108 3.71 5.37 15.33
N GLY A 109 3.07 5.78 14.24
CA GLY A 109 2.71 4.87 13.15
C GLY A 109 3.94 4.20 12.54
N SER A 110 3.92 2.87 12.48
CA SER A 110 5.10 2.08 12.10
C SER A 110 5.53 2.29 10.65
N LYS A 111 6.84 2.26 10.44
CA LYS A 111 7.42 2.19 9.09
C LYS A 111 7.22 0.81 8.48
N LYS A 112 7.23 0.72 7.16
CA LYS A 112 7.40 -0.53 6.42
C LYS A 112 8.74 -0.49 5.68
N PRO A 113 9.67 -1.40 5.96
CA PRO A 113 10.99 -1.40 5.30
C PRO A 113 10.87 -1.67 3.81
N TYR A 114 11.94 -1.36 3.05
CA TYR A 114 11.99 -1.68 1.62
C TYR A 114 11.70 -3.13 1.34
N HIS A 115 10.81 -3.36 0.39
CA HIS A 115 10.45 -4.70 -0.09
C HIS A 115 9.87 -4.63 -1.51
N GLN A 116 9.69 -5.77 -2.11
CA GLN A 116 8.93 -5.98 -3.34
C GLN A 116 7.74 -6.87 -2.99
N ASP A 117 6.55 -6.51 -3.38
CA ASP A 117 5.35 -7.28 -3.04
C ASP A 117 5.42 -8.73 -3.50
N ASN A 118 5.96 -8.95 -4.69
CA ASN A 118 6.13 -10.31 -5.21
C ASN A 118 7.22 -11.14 -4.50
N GLY A 119 8.03 -10.51 -3.66
CA GLY A 119 8.88 -11.20 -2.69
C GLY A 119 8.09 -11.94 -1.61
N TYR A 120 6.83 -11.54 -1.38
CA TYR A 120 5.86 -12.19 -0.49
C TYR A 120 4.84 -13.05 -1.25
N PHE A 121 4.35 -12.55 -2.40
CA PHE A 121 3.24 -13.21 -3.12
C PHE A 121 3.69 -14.40 -3.97
N HIS A 122 4.93 -14.37 -4.48
CA HIS A 122 5.50 -15.42 -5.33
C HIS A 122 4.62 -15.76 -6.55
N CYS A 123 3.92 -14.77 -7.10
CA CYS A 123 3.02 -14.94 -8.24
C CYS A 123 3.76 -14.85 -9.58
N HIS A 124 3.28 -15.61 -10.58
CA HIS A 124 3.79 -15.61 -11.93
C HIS A 124 2.65 -15.52 -12.96
N PRO A 125 2.84 -14.76 -14.06
CA PRO A 125 3.96 -13.85 -14.32
C PRO A 125 3.86 -12.57 -13.48
N GLY A 126 5.00 -12.02 -13.02
CA GLY A 126 5.04 -10.87 -12.12
C GLY A 126 4.50 -9.57 -12.73
N ASP A 127 4.57 -9.40 -14.04
CA ASP A 127 4.02 -8.26 -14.79
C ASP A 127 2.47 -8.26 -14.89
N LYS A 128 1.82 -9.34 -14.43
CA LYS A 128 0.38 -9.43 -14.25
C LYS A 128 -0.09 -9.22 -12.80
N VAL A 129 0.84 -8.84 -11.93
CA VAL A 129 0.55 -8.59 -10.51
C VAL A 129 0.91 -7.16 -10.16
N LEU A 130 -0.04 -6.43 -9.64
CA LEU A 130 0.16 -5.06 -9.15
C LEU A 130 -0.61 -4.86 -7.84
N THR A 131 -0.19 -3.87 -7.08
CA THR A 131 -0.91 -3.36 -5.93
C THR A 131 -1.57 -2.04 -6.30
N ALA A 132 -2.85 -1.91 -5.96
CA ALA A 132 -3.60 -0.66 -6.00
C ALA A 132 -3.73 -0.14 -4.57
N TRP A 133 -2.92 0.86 -4.23
CA TRP A 133 -2.88 1.46 -2.91
C TRP A 133 -3.77 2.72 -2.89
N ILE A 134 -4.90 2.65 -2.18
CA ILE A 134 -5.92 3.69 -2.15
C ILE A 134 -5.65 4.61 -0.96
N ALA A 135 -5.55 5.91 -1.19
CA ALA A 135 -5.40 6.92 -0.16
C ALA A 135 -6.77 7.20 0.51
N LEU A 136 -6.92 6.79 1.77
CA LEU A 136 -8.10 7.09 2.57
C LEU A 136 -8.02 8.47 3.24
N ASP A 137 -6.83 9.09 3.27
CA ASP A 137 -6.52 10.42 3.74
C ASP A 137 -5.62 11.13 2.72
N ASP A 138 -5.39 12.46 2.87
CA ASP A 138 -4.30 13.13 2.17
C ASP A 138 -2.95 12.59 2.65
N VAL A 139 -2.12 12.13 1.73
CA VAL A 139 -0.86 11.44 2.04
C VAL A 139 0.32 12.21 1.48
N ASP A 140 1.27 12.52 2.34
CA ASP A 140 2.51 13.24 2.06
C ASP A 140 3.71 12.62 2.78
N GLU A 141 4.87 13.24 2.64
CA GLU A 141 6.10 12.76 3.28
C GLU A 141 5.98 12.71 4.81
N GLU A 142 5.32 13.70 5.42
CA GLU A 142 5.25 13.85 6.87
C GLU A 142 4.40 12.74 7.53
N ASN A 143 3.30 12.32 6.88
CA ASN A 143 2.47 11.22 7.40
C ASN A 143 2.82 9.84 6.84
N GLY A 144 3.93 9.74 6.10
CA GLY A 144 4.54 8.49 5.70
C GLY A 144 4.00 7.92 4.39
N CYS A 145 4.00 8.74 3.33
CA CYS A 145 3.68 8.31 1.97
C CYS A 145 4.58 7.14 1.50
N LEU A 146 4.13 6.46 0.46
CA LEU A 146 4.96 5.45 -0.21
C LEU A 146 6.16 6.11 -0.89
N ARG A 147 7.29 5.39 -0.86
CA ARG A 147 8.54 5.76 -1.54
C ARG A 147 8.95 4.60 -2.41
N TYR A 148 9.35 4.89 -3.62
CA TYR A 148 9.73 3.91 -4.63
C TYR A 148 11.16 4.10 -5.07
N ILE A 149 11.87 3.01 -5.32
CA ILE A 149 13.09 3.05 -6.12
C ILE A 149 12.66 2.93 -7.58
N GLU A 150 12.72 4.04 -8.30
CA GLU A 150 12.32 4.10 -9.71
C GLU A 150 13.05 3.06 -10.55
N GLU A 151 12.35 2.48 -11.53
CA GLU A 151 12.85 1.47 -12.45
C GLU A 151 13.23 0.11 -11.82
N SER A 152 13.04 -0.06 -10.51
CA SER A 152 13.30 -1.34 -9.84
C SER A 152 12.38 -2.47 -10.32
N ASN A 153 11.22 -2.12 -10.86
CA ASN A 153 10.30 -3.08 -11.50
C ASN A 153 10.91 -3.83 -12.69
N LYS A 154 11.92 -3.26 -13.34
CA LYS A 154 12.65 -3.87 -14.49
C LYS A 154 13.66 -4.93 -14.05
N GLY A 155 13.98 -4.95 -12.76
CA GLY A 155 14.91 -5.89 -12.16
C GLY A 155 14.25 -7.19 -11.68
N PRO A 156 15.07 -8.13 -11.19
CA PRO A 156 14.58 -9.36 -10.56
C PRO A 156 13.97 -9.06 -9.20
N ILE A 157 13.21 -10.04 -8.66
CA ILE A 157 12.91 -10.06 -7.23
C ILE A 157 14.21 -10.31 -6.47
N LEU A 158 14.57 -9.38 -5.59
CA LEU A 158 15.73 -9.49 -4.72
C LEU A 158 15.49 -10.55 -3.63
N PRO A 159 16.54 -11.12 -3.04
CA PRO A 159 16.41 -11.97 -1.87
C PRO A 159 15.73 -11.18 -0.73
N HIS A 160 14.63 -11.69 -0.20
CA HIS A 160 13.95 -11.13 0.96
C HIS A 160 14.31 -11.95 2.19
N LEU A 161 15.09 -11.37 3.10
CA LEU A 161 15.64 -12.04 4.28
C LEU A 161 14.85 -11.63 5.54
N PRO A 162 14.59 -12.57 6.48
CA PRO A 162 13.96 -12.24 7.75
C PRO A 162 14.75 -11.16 8.50
N GLN A 163 14.06 -10.17 9.05
CA GLN A 163 14.67 -9.13 9.86
C GLN A 163 14.64 -9.53 11.34
N PRO A 164 15.80 -9.52 12.04
CA PRO A 164 15.85 -9.84 13.46
C PRO A 164 14.96 -8.91 14.29
N GLY A 165 14.09 -9.49 15.13
CA GLY A 165 13.12 -8.74 15.93
C GLY A 165 11.83 -8.33 15.22
N GLU A 166 11.74 -8.54 13.91
CA GLU A 166 10.57 -8.19 13.10
C GLU A 166 10.12 -9.41 12.27
N PRO A 167 9.46 -10.39 12.86
CA PRO A 167 9.21 -11.70 12.24
C PRO A 167 8.35 -11.65 10.96
N TYR A 168 7.65 -10.55 10.73
CA TYR A 168 6.77 -10.35 9.57
C TYR A 168 7.39 -9.49 8.47
N ASN A 169 8.62 -8.97 8.69
CA ASN A 169 9.32 -8.16 7.71
C ASN A 169 10.46 -8.96 7.08
N PHE A 170 10.37 -9.13 5.77
CA PHE A 170 11.42 -9.69 4.95
C PHE A 170 11.97 -8.58 4.07
N VAL A 171 13.25 -8.32 4.15
CA VAL A 171 13.89 -7.17 3.50
C VAL A 171 15.02 -7.60 2.59
N PRO A 172 15.21 -6.94 1.44
CA PRO A 172 16.40 -7.14 0.62
C PRO A 172 17.63 -6.54 1.31
N PRO A 173 18.84 -7.06 1.00
CA PRO A 173 20.09 -6.45 1.44
C PRO A 173 20.17 -4.97 1.04
N ALA A 174 20.57 -4.10 1.99
CA ALA A 174 20.54 -2.64 1.79
C ALA A 174 21.49 -2.18 0.67
N ASP A 175 22.57 -2.89 0.42
CA ASP A 175 23.53 -2.61 -0.65
C ASP A 175 22.99 -2.88 -2.07
N LEU A 176 21.83 -3.55 -2.17
CA LEU A 176 21.13 -3.77 -3.43
C LEU A 176 20.06 -2.70 -3.72
N ILE A 177 19.86 -1.72 -2.82
CA ILE A 177 18.87 -0.66 -2.94
C ILE A 177 19.56 0.63 -3.37
N ASP A 178 19.29 1.11 -4.58
CA ASP A 178 19.83 2.37 -5.08
C ASP A 178 18.98 3.56 -4.64
N LEU A 179 19.28 4.09 -3.47
CA LEU A 179 18.57 5.24 -2.89
C LEU A 179 18.66 6.52 -3.73
N SER A 180 19.59 6.61 -4.70
CA SER A 180 19.67 7.78 -5.59
C SER A 180 18.47 7.87 -6.55
N LYS A 181 17.70 6.80 -6.66
CA LYS A 181 16.48 6.69 -7.47
C LYS A 181 15.19 6.74 -6.64
N GLU A 182 15.29 7.12 -5.37
CA GLU A 182 14.11 7.23 -4.52
C GLU A 182 13.19 8.37 -4.97
N ALA A 183 11.91 8.07 -5.10
CA ALA A 183 10.85 9.02 -5.42
C ALA A 183 9.67 8.88 -4.45
N LEU A 184 9.08 10.01 -4.07
CA LEU A 184 7.90 10.07 -3.19
C LEU A 184 6.62 9.94 -4.00
N ALA A 185 5.67 9.16 -3.51
CA ALA A 185 4.33 9.07 -4.05
C ALA A 185 3.33 9.77 -3.12
N GLU A 186 3.37 11.08 -3.11
CA GLU A 186 2.34 11.89 -2.46
C GLU A 186 1.03 11.79 -3.24
N VAL A 187 -0.09 11.67 -2.57
CA VAL A 187 -1.39 11.48 -3.21
C VAL A 187 -2.52 12.06 -2.36
N ARG A 188 -3.46 12.71 -3.02
CA ARG A 188 -4.65 13.26 -2.36
C ARG A 188 -5.61 12.15 -1.97
N GLN A 189 -6.40 12.41 -0.92
CA GLN A 189 -7.50 11.52 -0.50
C GLN A 189 -8.40 11.15 -1.68
N GLY A 190 -8.68 9.87 -1.84
CA GLY A 190 -9.44 9.32 -2.97
C GLY A 190 -8.62 9.04 -4.23
N GLY A 191 -7.34 9.40 -4.25
CA GLY A 191 -6.40 8.95 -5.27
C GLY A 191 -5.91 7.53 -5.02
N VAL A 192 -5.30 6.93 -6.04
CA VAL A 192 -4.77 5.56 -6.00
C VAL A 192 -3.35 5.55 -6.57
N VAL A 193 -2.42 4.98 -5.81
CA VAL A 193 -1.10 4.64 -6.30
C VAL A 193 -1.13 3.19 -6.80
N PHE A 194 -0.83 3.00 -8.08
CA PHE A 194 -0.63 1.67 -8.66
C PHE A 194 0.85 1.37 -8.70
N HIS A 195 1.28 0.22 -8.20
CA HIS A 195 2.67 -0.18 -8.34
C HIS A 195 2.83 -1.64 -8.77
N HIS A 196 3.88 -1.84 -9.57
CA HIS A 196 4.25 -3.14 -10.09
C HIS A 196 4.76 -4.03 -8.94
N SER A 197 4.42 -5.30 -8.95
CA SER A 197 4.78 -6.24 -7.88
C SER A 197 6.29 -6.41 -7.64
N HIS A 198 7.12 -6.01 -8.62
CA HIS A 198 8.59 -5.99 -8.53
C HIS A 198 9.16 -4.63 -8.09
N SER A 199 8.34 -3.60 -7.92
CA SER A 199 8.84 -2.29 -7.48
C SER A 199 9.29 -2.33 -6.04
N LEU A 200 10.55 -1.95 -5.79
CA LEU A 200 11.07 -1.73 -4.46
C LEU A 200 10.40 -0.49 -3.87
N HIS A 201 9.76 -0.68 -2.73
CA HIS A 201 9.06 0.41 -2.06
C HIS A 201 9.12 0.28 -0.54
N THR A 202 8.88 1.41 0.13
CA THR A 202 8.90 1.57 1.58
C THR A 202 7.88 2.61 2.00
N SER A 203 7.63 2.74 3.29
CA SER A 203 6.99 3.91 3.89
C SER A 203 7.60 4.22 5.26
N HIS A 204 7.79 5.50 5.55
CA HIS A 204 8.37 5.95 6.81
C HIS A 204 7.33 5.99 7.93
N HIS A 205 7.76 6.34 9.13
CA HIS A 205 6.87 6.63 10.25
C HIS A 205 5.93 7.79 9.91
N ASN A 206 4.79 7.85 10.58
CA ASN A 206 3.99 9.04 10.61
C ASN A 206 4.56 9.98 11.68
N GLU A 207 5.09 11.13 11.27
CA GLU A 207 5.64 12.17 12.14
C GLU A 207 4.67 13.35 12.33
N SER A 208 3.52 13.31 11.64
CA SER A 208 2.50 14.36 11.67
C SER A 208 1.56 14.24 12.87
N ASP A 209 0.76 15.29 13.07
CA ASP A 209 -0.31 15.35 14.08
C ASP A 209 -1.62 14.64 13.65
N ARG A 210 -1.64 14.00 12.48
CA ARG A 210 -2.85 13.39 11.88
C ARG A 210 -2.65 11.93 11.53
#